data_87131421e4c48513dbe9fbb01a583c20
#
_entry.id   87131421e4c48513dbe9fbb01a583c20
#
_cell.length_a   1.000
_cell.length_b   1.000
_cell.length_c   1.000
_cell.angle_alpha   90.00
_cell.angle_beta   90.00
_cell.angle_gamma   90.00
#
_symmetry.space_group_name_H-M   'P 1'
#
loop_
_entity.id
_entity.type
_entity.pdbx_description
1 polymer ?
#
loop_
_entity_poly.entity_id
_entity_poly.type
_entity_poly.pdbx_seq_one_letter_code
_entity_poly.pdbx_strand_id
1 'polypeptide(L)'
;CHEILDGSLDGNFPLAVWQTGSGTQTNMNVNEVIAHRANALLGETIVHPNDHVNCSQSSNDTFPTAMHVAARVALEEQVLPALDRLLATLERLSAEYRDVVKIGRTHLQDAVPLTLGQEISGWSAMLDHDRVMLTQACGALRELALGGTAVGTGLNAPAAFGDLAAAEISALLGYSFESAPNKFHALTSKDQMVFAHGALKALAAKALKIPAGDIA
;
A
#
# COMPACT_ATOMS: atom_id res chain seq x y z
N CYS A 1 -12.35 4.79 -18.65
CA CYS A 1 -11.50 4.26 -17.55
C CYS A 1 -10.38 3.37 -18.11
N HIS A 2 -10.64 2.46 -19.08
CA HIS A 2 -9.60 1.57 -19.62
C HIS A 2 -8.38 2.33 -20.15
N GLU A 3 -8.57 3.43 -20.88
CA GLU A 3 -7.48 4.27 -21.40
C GLU A 3 -6.62 4.92 -20.30
N ILE A 4 -7.14 5.05 -19.07
CA ILE A 4 -6.33 5.48 -17.90
C ILE A 4 -5.53 4.31 -17.37
N LEU A 5 -6.15 3.11 -17.30
CA LEU A 5 -5.51 1.92 -16.76
C LEU A 5 -4.39 1.37 -17.67
N ASP A 6 -4.52 1.55 -18.98
CA ASP A 6 -3.50 1.12 -19.95
C ASP A 6 -2.40 2.18 -20.20
N GLY A 7 -2.47 3.33 -19.52
CA GLY A 7 -1.49 4.40 -19.61
C GLY A 7 -1.66 5.34 -20.81
N SER A 8 -2.66 5.13 -21.66
CA SER A 8 -2.87 5.97 -22.87
C SER A 8 -3.11 7.45 -22.56
N LEU A 9 -3.54 7.75 -21.32
CA LEU A 9 -3.84 9.10 -20.86
C LEU A 9 -2.84 9.65 -19.82
N ASP A 10 -1.70 9.00 -19.60
CA ASP A 10 -0.74 9.39 -18.55
C ASP A 10 -0.28 10.85 -18.66
N GLY A 11 -0.15 11.37 -19.89
CA GLY A 11 0.20 12.76 -20.11
C GLY A 11 -0.82 13.80 -19.60
N ASN A 12 -2.02 13.37 -19.20
CA ASN A 12 -3.07 14.22 -18.64
C ASN A 12 -3.02 14.32 -17.11
N PHE A 13 -2.04 13.70 -16.46
CA PHE A 13 -1.84 13.71 -15.01
C PHE A 13 -0.55 14.44 -14.63
N PRO A 14 -0.46 15.77 -14.83
CA PRO A 14 0.79 16.53 -14.65
C PRO A 14 1.07 16.92 -13.21
N LEU A 15 0.22 16.53 -12.24
CA LEU A 15 0.32 16.99 -10.87
C LEU A 15 1.58 16.44 -10.19
N ALA A 16 2.31 17.32 -9.49
CA ALA A 16 3.48 16.93 -8.72
C ALA A 16 3.08 16.11 -7.48
N VAL A 17 3.99 15.26 -7.02
CA VAL A 17 3.79 14.49 -5.76
C VAL A 17 3.63 15.44 -4.57
N TRP A 18 4.41 16.50 -4.51
CA TRP A 18 4.37 17.51 -3.46
C TRP A 18 3.30 18.56 -3.73
N GLN A 19 2.12 18.32 -3.16
CA GLN A 19 0.96 19.20 -3.23
C GLN A 19 0.18 19.15 -1.90
N THR A 20 -1.02 19.71 -1.84
CA THR A 20 -1.84 19.69 -0.62
C THR A 20 -2.15 18.24 -0.19
N GLY A 21 -2.03 17.95 1.12
CA GLY A 21 -2.27 16.61 1.66
C GLY A 21 -3.73 16.13 1.64
N SER A 22 -4.67 17.00 1.27
CA SER A 22 -6.10 16.66 1.17
C SER A 22 -6.44 15.73 -0.01
N GLY A 23 -5.58 15.67 -1.03
CA GLY A 23 -5.79 14.85 -2.24
C GLY A 23 -6.85 15.37 -3.20
N THR A 24 -7.44 16.54 -2.93
CA THR A 24 -8.51 17.13 -3.76
C THR A 24 -8.05 17.36 -5.19
N GLN A 25 -6.84 17.87 -5.40
CA GLN A 25 -6.31 18.13 -6.74
C GLN A 25 -6.19 16.83 -7.54
N THR A 26 -5.67 15.76 -6.94
CA THR A 26 -5.55 14.44 -7.60
C THR A 26 -6.92 13.87 -7.95
N ASN A 27 -7.87 13.88 -7.01
CA ASN A 27 -9.23 13.42 -7.27
C ASN A 27 -9.89 14.20 -8.41
N MET A 28 -9.78 15.53 -8.39
CA MET A 28 -10.38 16.37 -9.43
C MET A 28 -9.69 16.21 -10.77
N ASN A 29 -8.37 16.05 -10.81
CA ASN A 29 -7.67 15.77 -12.07
C ASN A 29 -8.19 14.47 -12.71
N VAL A 30 -8.37 13.39 -11.95
CA VAL A 30 -8.94 12.15 -12.47
C VAL A 30 -10.36 12.38 -12.98
N ASN A 31 -11.20 13.06 -12.22
CA ASN A 31 -12.58 13.36 -12.63
C ASN A 31 -12.66 14.20 -13.90
N GLU A 32 -11.80 15.21 -14.01
CA GLU A 32 -11.72 16.09 -15.19
C GLU A 32 -11.23 15.35 -16.45
N VAL A 33 -10.21 14.49 -16.31
CA VAL A 33 -9.71 13.65 -17.41
C VAL A 33 -10.80 12.70 -17.89
N ILE A 34 -11.53 12.05 -16.98
CA ILE A 34 -12.64 11.14 -17.32
C ILE A 34 -13.75 11.92 -18.03
N ALA A 35 -14.18 13.06 -17.47
CA ALA A 35 -15.25 13.88 -18.07
C ALA A 35 -14.86 14.39 -19.46
N HIS A 36 -13.65 14.91 -19.61
CA HIS A 36 -13.14 15.40 -20.89
C HIS A 36 -13.10 14.28 -21.94
N ARG A 37 -12.56 13.12 -21.56
CA ARG A 37 -12.49 11.98 -22.48
C ARG A 37 -13.87 11.44 -22.85
N ALA A 38 -14.80 11.37 -21.91
CA ALA A 38 -16.17 10.97 -22.15
C ALA A 38 -16.87 11.93 -23.15
N ASN A 39 -16.73 13.22 -22.96
CA ASN A 39 -17.26 14.24 -23.87
C ASN A 39 -16.67 14.12 -25.28
N ALA A 40 -15.37 13.88 -25.40
CA ALA A 40 -14.72 13.67 -26.69
C ALA A 40 -15.24 12.42 -27.42
N LEU A 41 -15.56 11.34 -26.69
CA LEU A 41 -16.14 10.11 -27.26
C LEU A 41 -17.60 10.30 -27.68
N LEU A 42 -18.36 11.12 -26.95
CA LEU A 42 -19.76 11.41 -27.25
C LEU A 42 -19.91 12.45 -28.37
N GLY A 43 -18.89 13.27 -28.63
CA GLY A 43 -18.96 14.41 -29.54
C GLY A 43 -19.75 15.61 -28.99
N GLU A 44 -20.09 15.59 -27.70
CA GLU A 44 -20.91 16.60 -27.02
C GLU A 44 -20.33 16.89 -25.62
N THR A 45 -20.51 18.12 -25.13
CA THR A 45 -20.04 18.53 -23.77
C THR A 45 -21.19 18.42 -22.78
N ILE A 46 -21.48 17.21 -22.31
CA ILE A 46 -22.59 16.91 -21.40
C ILE A 46 -22.13 16.24 -20.08
N VAL A 47 -20.95 15.65 -20.05
CA VAL A 47 -20.40 15.01 -18.83
C VAL A 47 -19.65 16.06 -18.01
N HIS A 48 -20.10 16.26 -16.77
CA HIS A 48 -19.49 17.20 -15.83
C HIS A 48 -18.64 16.44 -14.79
N PRO A 49 -17.42 16.89 -14.44
CA PRO A 49 -16.54 16.16 -13.54
C PRO A 49 -17.10 16.00 -12.13
N ASN A 50 -17.80 17.03 -11.59
CA ASN A 50 -18.39 16.94 -10.23
C ASN A 50 -19.75 16.23 -10.24
N ASP A 51 -20.64 16.61 -11.15
CA ASP A 51 -22.05 16.19 -11.07
C ASP A 51 -22.26 14.77 -11.59
N HIS A 52 -21.39 14.31 -12.50
CA HIS A 52 -21.50 12.98 -13.10
C HIS A 52 -20.39 12.04 -12.65
N VAL A 53 -19.11 12.43 -12.81
CA VAL A 53 -17.98 11.53 -12.51
C VAL A 53 -17.80 11.37 -11.01
N ASN A 54 -17.84 12.47 -10.24
CA ASN A 54 -17.69 12.45 -8.77
C ASN A 54 -19.01 12.22 -8.03
N CYS A 55 -20.07 11.80 -8.72
CA CYS A 55 -21.38 11.54 -8.13
C CYS A 55 -21.27 10.53 -6.98
N SER A 56 -21.94 10.81 -5.86
CA SER A 56 -21.92 9.99 -4.63
C SER A 56 -20.55 9.91 -3.92
N GLN A 57 -19.61 10.76 -4.27
CA GLN A 57 -18.24 10.76 -3.77
C GLN A 57 -17.81 12.13 -3.25
N SER A 58 -16.71 12.14 -2.52
CA SER A 58 -15.93 13.33 -2.14
C SER A 58 -14.44 13.00 -2.25
N SER A 59 -13.59 13.99 -2.47
CA SER A 59 -12.14 13.79 -2.32
C SER A 59 -11.77 13.27 -0.93
N ASN A 60 -12.59 13.59 0.09
CA ASN A 60 -12.33 13.21 1.48
C ASN A 60 -12.49 11.70 1.74
N ASP A 61 -13.33 11.00 1.00
CA ASP A 61 -13.48 9.54 1.10
C ASP A 61 -12.76 8.78 -0.03
N THR A 62 -12.71 9.36 -1.24
CA THR A 62 -12.08 8.74 -2.42
C THR A 62 -10.56 8.64 -2.28
N PHE A 63 -9.90 9.73 -1.86
CA PHE A 63 -8.44 9.77 -1.78
C PHE A 63 -7.87 8.83 -0.69
N PRO A 64 -8.39 8.79 0.55
CA PRO A 64 -7.99 7.78 1.53
C PRO A 64 -8.23 6.34 1.05
N THR A 65 -9.34 6.10 0.36
CA THR A 65 -9.60 4.80 -0.27
C THR A 65 -8.52 4.43 -1.27
N ALA A 66 -8.17 5.35 -2.18
CA ALA A 66 -7.10 5.14 -3.15
C ALA A 66 -5.74 4.88 -2.48
N MET A 67 -5.43 5.58 -1.37
CA MET A 67 -4.21 5.33 -0.59
C MET A 67 -4.16 3.91 -0.03
N HIS A 68 -5.25 3.42 0.57
CA HIS A 68 -5.32 2.07 1.12
C HIS A 68 -5.18 1.01 0.03
N VAL A 69 -5.91 1.17 -1.08
CA VAL A 69 -5.86 0.26 -2.23
C VAL A 69 -4.45 0.21 -2.81
N ALA A 70 -3.85 1.36 -3.13
CA ALA A 70 -2.52 1.43 -3.73
C ALA A 70 -1.44 0.85 -2.81
N ALA A 71 -1.47 1.18 -1.52
CA ALA A 71 -0.51 0.66 -0.55
C ALA A 71 -0.63 -0.87 -0.41
N ARG A 72 -1.86 -1.39 -0.32
CA ARG A 72 -2.08 -2.82 -0.20
C ARG A 72 -1.62 -3.59 -1.43
N VAL A 73 -2.00 -3.15 -2.62
CA VAL A 73 -1.57 -3.77 -3.88
C VAL A 73 -0.04 -3.78 -3.99
N ALA A 74 0.62 -2.67 -3.69
CA ALA A 74 2.08 -2.60 -3.72
C ALA A 74 2.74 -3.55 -2.69
N LEU A 75 2.18 -3.68 -1.51
CA LEU A 75 2.67 -4.64 -0.49
C LEU A 75 2.50 -6.09 -0.95
N GLU A 76 1.30 -6.46 -1.44
CA GLU A 76 0.97 -7.83 -1.84
C GLU A 76 1.70 -8.27 -3.13
N GLU A 77 1.84 -7.38 -4.11
CA GLU A 77 2.37 -7.74 -5.43
C GLU A 77 3.87 -7.51 -5.58
N GLN A 78 4.45 -6.60 -4.80
CA GLN A 78 5.86 -6.23 -4.96
C GLN A 78 6.69 -6.57 -3.73
N VAL A 79 6.29 -6.09 -2.55
CA VAL A 79 7.12 -6.18 -1.34
C VAL A 79 7.15 -7.60 -0.78
N LEU A 80 5.99 -8.20 -0.52
CA LEU A 80 5.92 -9.55 0.04
C LEU A 80 6.57 -10.61 -0.86
N PRO A 81 6.33 -10.64 -2.19
CA PRO A 81 7.02 -11.60 -3.05
C PRO A 81 8.54 -11.38 -3.14
N ALA A 82 9.01 -10.13 -3.05
CA ALA A 82 10.43 -9.85 -3.02
C ALA A 82 11.07 -10.33 -1.70
N LEU A 83 10.36 -10.11 -0.58
CA LEU A 83 10.78 -10.58 0.73
C LEU A 83 10.82 -12.12 0.80
N ASP A 84 9.80 -12.80 0.25
CA ASP A 84 9.76 -14.27 0.19
C ASP A 84 10.95 -14.84 -0.59
N ARG A 85 11.33 -14.23 -1.72
CA ARG A 85 12.54 -14.63 -2.46
C ARG A 85 13.83 -14.42 -1.68
N LEU A 86 13.92 -13.33 -0.92
CA LEU A 86 15.09 -13.07 -0.07
C LEU A 86 15.16 -14.08 1.08
N LEU A 87 14.05 -14.36 1.75
CA LEU A 87 13.95 -15.37 2.82
C LEU A 87 14.40 -16.75 2.32
N ALA A 88 13.85 -17.22 1.20
CA ALA A 88 14.25 -18.50 0.63
C ALA A 88 15.75 -18.55 0.31
N THR A 89 16.36 -17.45 -0.12
CA THR A 89 17.80 -17.35 -0.37
C THR A 89 18.60 -17.46 0.93
N LEU A 90 18.20 -16.74 1.98
CA LEU A 90 18.87 -16.77 3.29
C LEU A 90 18.75 -18.13 3.96
N GLU A 91 17.59 -18.78 3.88
CA GLU A 91 17.39 -20.14 4.41
C GLU A 91 18.30 -21.15 3.73
N ARG A 92 18.41 -21.11 2.40
CA ARG A 92 19.34 -21.94 1.63
C ARG A 92 20.79 -21.69 2.04
N LEU A 93 21.22 -20.43 2.12
CA LEU A 93 22.59 -20.07 2.52
C LEU A 93 22.86 -20.46 3.98
N SER A 94 21.90 -20.31 4.89
CA SER A 94 22.03 -20.75 6.27
C SER A 94 22.28 -22.26 6.38
N ALA A 95 21.58 -23.04 5.58
CA ALA A 95 21.79 -24.49 5.51
C ALA A 95 23.15 -24.86 4.86
N GLU A 96 23.52 -24.17 3.78
CA GLU A 96 24.78 -24.41 3.07
C GLU A 96 26.00 -24.13 3.94
N TYR A 97 25.98 -23.05 4.72
CA TYR A 97 27.11 -22.61 5.57
C TYR A 97 26.96 -23.03 7.04
N ARG A 98 26.13 -24.02 7.32
CA ARG A 98 25.83 -24.48 8.68
C ARG A 98 27.07 -24.87 9.48
N ASP A 99 28.07 -25.46 8.83
CA ASP A 99 29.28 -26.00 9.49
C ASP A 99 30.51 -25.10 9.30
N VAL A 100 30.35 -23.92 8.71
CA VAL A 100 31.44 -22.96 8.50
C VAL A 100 31.63 -22.12 9.75
N VAL A 101 32.66 -22.43 10.54
CA VAL A 101 32.97 -21.73 11.80
C VAL A 101 33.62 -20.37 11.52
N LYS A 102 33.16 -19.34 12.20
CA LYS A 102 33.72 -17.99 12.22
C LYS A 102 33.76 -17.41 13.63
N ILE A 103 34.49 -16.32 13.80
CA ILE A 103 34.45 -15.57 15.06
C ILE A 103 33.20 -14.68 15.12
N GLY A 104 32.50 -14.70 16.24
CA GLY A 104 31.50 -13.70 16.59
C GLY A 104 32.14 -12.42 17.11
N ARG A 105 31.45 -11.29 16.97
CA ARG A 105 31.91 -9.99 17.48
C ARG A 105 30.82 -9.32 18.30
N THR A 106 31.24 -8.68 19.39
CA THR A 106 30.40 -7.78 20.19
C THR A 106 31.21 -6.49 20.43
N HIS A 107 30.59 -5.34 20.34
CA HIS A 107 31.28 -4.05 20.44
C HIS A 107 32.54 -3.94 19.56
N LEU A 108 32.47 -4.49 18.33
CA LEU A 108 33.57 -4.55 17.35
C LEU A 108 34.83 -5.33 17.84
N GLN A 109 34.70 -6.10 18.93
CA GLN A 109 35.76 -6.95 19.47
C GLN A 109 35.45 -8.42 19.22
N ASP A 110 36.47 -9.24 19.06
CA ASP A 110 36.33 -10.68 18.95
C ASP A 110 35.71 -11.27 20.23
N ALA A 111 34.68 -12.09 20.05
CA ALA A 111 33.97 -12.75 21.13
C ALA A 111 34.09 -14.28 21.03
N VAL A 112 32.98 -15.00 20.95
CA VAL A 112 32.96 -16.46 20.88
C VAL A 112 32.72 -16.94 19.45
N PRO A 113 33.15 -18.19 19.10
CA PRO A 113 32.87 -18.78 17.81
C PRO A 113 31.37 -18.99 17.60
N LEU A 114 30.91 -18.83 16.35
CA LEU A 114 29.62 -19.26 15.83
C LEU A 114 29.82 -19.76 14.41
N THR A 115 28.74 -20.28 13.79
CA THR A 115 28.83 -20.62 12.36
C THR A 115 28.25 -19.50 11.49
N LEU A 116 28.71 -19.42 10.26
CA LEU A 116 28.14 -18.47 9.28
C LEU A 116 26.66 -18.79 9.02
N GLY A 117 26.27 -20.07 9.03
CA GLY A 117 24.87 -20.47 8.94
C GLY A 117 24.01 -19.95 10.10
N GLN A 118 24.55 -19.93 11.34
CA GLN A 118 23.85 -19.34 12.48
C GLN A 118 23.66 -17.82 12.32
N GLU A 119 24.66 -17.11 11.84
CA GLU A 119 24.56 -15.68 11.54
C GLU A 119 23.46 -15.40 10.52
N ILE A 120 23.48 -16.11 9.39
CA ILE A 120 22.48 -15.96 8.32
C ILE A 120 21.07 -16.33 8.83
N SER A 121 20.95 -17.34 9.69
CA SER A 121 19.66 -17.72 10.29
C SER A 121 19.05 -16.59 11.12
N GLY A 122 19.88 -15.79 11.80
CA GLY A 122 19.44 -14.59 12.52
C GLY A 122 18.85 -13.55 11.59
N TRP A 123 19.47 -13.31 10.42
CA TRP A 123 18.94 -12.42 9.41
C TRP A 123 17.62 -12.93 8.82
N SER A 124 17.54 -14.22 8.52
CA SER A 124 16.29 -14.84 8.05
C SER A 124 15.16 -14.66 9.06
N ALA A 125 15.40 -14.94 10.35
CA ALA A 125 14.39 -14.78 11.38
C ALA A 125 13.91 -13.33 11.54
N MET A 126 14.82 -12.34 11.45
CA MET A 126 14.44 -10.92 11.49
C MET A 126 13.48 -10.54 10.35
N LEU A 127 13.75 -11.01 9.14
CA LEU A 127 12.95 -10.70 7.96
C LEU A 127 11.62 -11.47 7.96
N ASP A 128 11.58 -12.70 8.49
CA ASP A 128 10.32 -13.44 8.64
C ASP A 128 9.36 -12.73 9.63
N HIS A 129 9.88 -12.15 10.71
CA HIS A 129 9.08 -11.28 11.58
C HIS A 129 8.53 -10.06 10.84
N ASP A 130 9.31 -9.43 9.95
CA ASP A 130 8.81 -8.32 9.14
C ASP A 130 7.73 -8.75 8.14
N ARG A 131 7.85 -9.96 7.58
CA ARG A 131 6.81 -10.56 6.74
C ARG A 131 5.48 -10.65 7.48
N VAL A 132 5.50 -11.10 8.74
CA VAL A 132 4.30 -11.16 9.59
C VAL A 132 3.72 -9.74 9.80
N MET A 133 4.54 -8.75 10.13
CA MET A 133 4.11 -7.37 10.34
C MET A 133 3.49 -6.77 9.06
N LEU A 134 4.09 -7.00 7.90
CA LEU A 134 3.58 -6.52 6.61
C LEU A 134 2.24 -7.20 6.25
N THR A 135 2.12 -8.50 6.51
CA THR A 135 0.84 -9.22 6.29
C THR A 135 -0.27 -8.67 7.18
N GLN A 136 0.03 -8.34 8.43
CA GLN A 136 -0.93 -7.68 9.34
C GLN A 136 -1.30 -6.28 8.84
N ALA A 137 -0.33 -5.53 8.30
CA ALA A 137 -0.58 -4.22 7.71
C ALA A 137 -1.50 -4.31 6.48
N CYS A 138 -1.32 -5.30 5.60
CA CYS A 138 -2.24 -5.58 4.50
C CYS A 138 -3.67 -5.85 5.00
N GLY A 139 -3.80 -6.57 6.12
CA GLY A 139 -5.10 -6.78 6.78
C GLY A 139 -5.74 -5.49 7.28
N ALA A 140 -4.95 -4.60 7.87
CA ALA A 140 -5.44 -3.30 8.36
C ALA A 140 -5.88 -2.34 7.23
N LEU A 141 -5.27 -2.44 6.04
CA LEU A 141 -5.60 -1.62 4.88
C LEU A 141 -6.90 -2.05 4.15
N ARG A 142 -7.62 -3.06 4.63
CA ARG A 142 -8.85 -3.55 3.99
C ARG A 142 -10.01 -2.58 4.09
N GLU A 143 -10.12 -1.83 5.19
CA GLU A 143 -11.22 -0.94 5.47
C GLU A 143 -11.12 0.34 4.63
N LEU A 144 -12.18 0.62 3.83
CA LEU A 144 -12.23 1.74 2.91
C LEU A 144 -13.15 2.86 3.41
N ALA A 145 -12.70 4.10 3.26
CA ALA A 145 -13.45 5.29 3.61
C ALA A 145 -14.61 5.59 2.67
N LEU A 146 -14.59 5.03 1.45
CA LEU A 146 -15.55 5.33 0.39
C LEU A 146 -17.00 5.06 0.85
N GLY A 147 -17.88 5.97 0.47
CA GLY A 147 -19.28 6.03 0.94
C GLY A 147 -19.50 6.95 2.14
N GLY A 148 -18.42 7.47 2.76
CA GLY A 148 -18.52 8.48 3.82
C GLY A 148 -18.83 9.90 3.30
N THR A 149 -18.56 10.12 2.00
CA THR A 149 -18.66 11.41 1.34
C THR A 149 -17.82 12.51 2.02
N ALA A 150 -18.32 13.72 2.19
CA ALA A 150 -17.53 14.85 2.65
C ALA A 150 -17.05 14.74 4.11
N VAL A 151 -17.89 14.22 5.01
CA VAL A 151 -17.64 14.25 6.46
C VAL A 151 -17.92 12.92 7.20
N GLY A 152 -18.26 11.86 6.47
CA GLY A 152 -18.53 10.54 7.05
C GLY A 152 -20.01 10.17 7.21
N THR A 153 -20.93 11.08 6.86
CA THR A 153 -22.38 10.86 6.98
C THR A 153 -22.99 10.12 5.79
N GLY A 154 -22.26 10.00 4.68
CA GLY A 154 -22.78 9.41 3.43
C GLY A 154 -23.83 10.28 2.72
N LEU A 155 -23.91 11.58 3.03
CA LEU A 155 -24.87 12.49 2.43
C LEU A 155 -24.67 12.54 0.91
N ASN A 156 -25.78 12.49 0.16
CA ASN A 156 -25.82 12.43 -1.31
C ASN A 156 -25.26 11.14 -1.94
N ALA A 157 -25.07 10.07 -1.15
CA ALA A 157 -24.75 8.75 -1.66
C ALA A 157 -25.85 7.73 -1.30
N PRO A 158 -26.13 6.73 -2.15
CA PRO A 158 -26.97 5.60 -1.77
C PRO A 158 -26.37 4.88 -0.56
N ALA A 159 -27.21 4.39 0.34
CA ALA A 159 -26.76 3.74 1.59
C ALA A 159 -25.79 2.54 1.34
N ALA A 160 -26.02 1.78 0.27
CA ALA A 160 -25.18 0.64 -0.09
C ALA A 160 -23.92 1.00 -0.90
N PHE A 161 -23.68 2.29 -1.23
CA PHE A 161 -22.61 2.68 -2.14
C PHE A 161 -21.23 2.22 -1.66
N GLY A 162 -20.91 2.42 -0.38
CA GLY A 162 -19.61 2.03 0.17
C GLY A 162 -19.35 0.53 0.09
N ASP A 163 -20.38 -0.29 0.41
CA ASP A 163 -20.28 -1.75 0.39
C ASP A 163 -20.16 -2.29 -1.05
N LEU A 164 -20.97 -1.77 -1.97
CA LEU A 164 -20.93 -2.15 -3.38
C LEU A 164 -19.58 -1.77 -4.02
N ALA A 165 -19.08 -0.57 -3.73
CA ALA A 165 -17.80 -0.13 -4.24
C ALA A 165 -16.63 -0.97 -3.68
N ALA A 166 -16.64 -1.30 -2.39
CA ALA A 166 -15.62 -2.16 -1.80
C ALA A 166 -15.65 -3.58 -2.39
N ALA A 167 -16.83 -4.13 -2.64
CA ALA A 167 -17.00 -5.42 -3.29
C ALA A 167 -16.47 -5.41 -4.73
N GLU A 168 -16.75 -4.35 -5.50
CA GLU A 168 -16.28 -4.20 -6.88
C GLU A 168 -14.74 -4.03 -6.93
N ILE A 169 -14.17 -3.20 -6.06
CA ILE A 169 -12.71 -3.07 -5.93
C ILE A 169 -12.08 -4.42 -5.59
N SER A 170 -12.71 -5.20 -4.70
CA SER A 170 -12.22 -6.53 -4.34
C SER A 170 -12.24 -7.48 -5.53
N ALA A 171 -13.31 -7.47 -6.32
CA ALA A 171 -13.44 -8.31 -7.52
C ALA A 171 -12.42 -7.94 -8.61
N LEU A 172 -12.18 -6.63 -8.82
CA LEU A 172 -11.23 -6.13 -9.81
C LEU A 172 -9.78 -6.45 -9.47
N LEU A 173 -9.41 -6.41 -8.18
CA LEU A 173 -8.02 -6.52 -7.74
C LEU A 173 -7.66 -7.91 -7.19
N GLY A 174 -8.65 -8.76 -6.91
CA GLY A 174 -8.43 -10.08 -6.30
C GLY A 174 -8.07 -10.04 -4.81
N TYR A 175 -8.18 -8.89 -4.15
CA TYR A 175 -7.94 -8.69 -2.73
C TYR A 175 -9.21 -8.27 -2.00
N SER A 176 -9.44 -8.79 -0.79
CA SER A 176 -10.63 -8.48 0.00
C SER A 176 -10.58 -7.08 0.58
N PHE A 177 -11.44 -6.18 0.13
CA PHE A 177 -11.70 -4.88 0.75
C PHE A 177 -13.11 -4.83 1.33
N GLU A 178 -13.33 -3.97 2.31
CA GLU A 178 -14.62 -3.79 2.97
C GLU A 178 -14.89 -2.33 3.28
N SER A 179 -16.15 -1.98 3.35
CA SER A 179 -16.58 -0.64 3.75
C SER A 179 -16.28 -0.43 5.23
N ALA A 180 -15.51 0.59 5.59
CA ALA A 180 -15.18 0.85 6.98
C ALA A 180 -16.46 1.02 7.83
N PRO A 181 -16.54 0.35 9.00
CA PRO A 181 -17.76 0.41 9.85
C PRO A 181 -17.97 1.78 10.47
N ASN A 182 -16.92 2.57 10.61
CA ASN A 182 -16.97 3.95 11.08
C ASN A 182 -16.33 4.89 10.05
N LYS A 183 -17.15 5.54 9.24
CA LYS A 183 -16.70 6.46 8.20
C LYS A 183 -16.05 7.73 8.75
N PHE A 184 -16.45 8.19 9.95
CA PHE A 184 -15.83 9.35 10.60
C PHE A 184 -14.36 9.06 10.95
N HIS A 185 -14.07 7.87 11.48
CA HIS A 185 -12.72 7.40 11.72
C HIS A 185 -11.95 7.28 10.41
N ALA A 186 -12.48 6.57 9.43
CA ALA A 186 -11.80 6.29 8.17
C ALA A 186 -11.45 7.54 7.34
N LEU A 187 -12.26 8.62 7.45
CA LEU A 187 -11.97 9.89 6.79
C LEU A 187 -10.88 10.68 7.51
N THR A 188 -10.84 10.65 8.84
CA THR A 188 -9.99 11.54 9.65
C THR A 188 -8.67 10.92 10.05
N SER A 189 -8.64 9.62 10.32
CA SER A 189 -7.43 8.90 10.73
C SER A 189 -6.67 8.33 9.54
N LYS A 190 -5.36 8.22 9.69
CA LYS A 190 -4.45 7.55 8.75
C LYS A 190 -3.60 6.50 9.47
N ASP A 191 -4.12 5.98 10.60
CA ASP A 191 -3.45 5.03 11.48
C ASP A 191 -3.06 3.73 10.75
N GLN A 192 -3.89 3.20 9.84
CA GLN A 192 -3.55 2.03 9.04
C GLN A 192 -2.37 2.30 8.10
N MET A 193 -2.31 3.50 7.50
CA MET A 193 -1.18 3.92 6.68
C MET A 193 0.10 4.10 7.51
N VAL A 194 -0.02 4.66 8.71
CA VAL A 194 1.09 4.80 9.66
C VAL A 194 1.59 3.43 10.09
N PHE A 195 0.71 2.48 10.36
CA PHE A 195 1.07 1.10 10.69
C PHE A 195 1.82 0.42 9.54
N ALA A 196 1.30 0.50 8.32
CA ALA A 196 1.95 -0.04 7.13
C ALA A 196 3.34 0.59 6.88
N HIS A 197 3.45 1.90 7.02
CA HIS A 197 4.72 2.61 6.94
C HIS A 197 5.69 2.18 8.04
N GLY A 198 5.21 1.96 9.27
CA GLY A 198 6.01 1.44 10.39
C GLY A 198 6.59 0.06 10.11
N ALA A 199 5.79 -0.84 9.55
CA ALA A 199 6.24 -2.17 9.13
C ALA A 199 7.30 -2.11 8.02
N LEU A 200 7.09 -1.27 7.00
CA LEU A 200 8.08 -1.02 5.94
C LEU A 200 9.39 -0.43 6.50
N LYS A 201 9.29 0.49 7.45
CA LYS A 201 10.47 1.08 8.10
C LYS A 201 11.26 0.04 8.89
N ALA A 202 10.58 -0.88 9.58
CA ALA A 202 11.23 -1.98 10.29
C ALA A 202 11.99 -2.89 9.32
N LEU A 203 11.37 -3.28 8.22
CA LEU A 203 12.00 -4.05 7.14
C LEU A 203 13.23 -3.32 6.59
N ALA A 204 13.10 -2.04 6.23
CA ALA A 204 14.19 -1.26 5.66
C ALA A 204 15.39 -1.15 6.62
N ALA A 205 15.14 -0.92 7.92
CA ALA A 205 16.19 -0.84 8.92
C ALA A 205 16.97 -2.17 9.07
N LYS A 206 16.27 -3.30 9.01
CA LYS A 206 16.89 -4.63 9.09
C LYS A 206 17.61 -5.00 7.79
N ALA A 207 17.01 -4.69 6.64
CA ALA A 207 17.67 -4.91 5.35
C ALA A 207 18.98 -4.11 5.22
N LEU A 208 19.07 -2.93 5.85
CA LEU A 208 20.30 -2.15 5.90
C LEU A 208 21.38 -2.79 6.80
N LYS A 209 21.00 -3.50 7.87
CA LYS A 209 21.94 -4.18 8.77
C LYS A 209 22.64 -5.37 8.10
N ILE A 210 21.97 -6.10 7.24
CA ILE A 210 22.51 -7.30 6.58
C ILE A 210 23.80 -7.01 5.81
N PRO A 211 23.88 -6.00 4.91
CA PRO A 211 25.10 -5.67 4.20
C PRO A 211 26.21 -5.12 5.12
N ALA A 212 25.83 -4.47 6.22
CA ALA A 212 26.78 -3.91 7.19
C ALA A 212 27.47 -4.99 8.04
N GLY A 213 26.97 -6.22 8.03
CA GLY A 213 27.51 -7.33 8.86
C GLY A 213 27.29 -7.15 10.35
N ASP A 214 26.44 -6.21 10.75
CA ASP A 214 26.12 -5.94 12.15
C ASP A 214 25.10 -6.93 12.69
N ILE A 215 25.59 -7.89 13.48
CA ILE A 215 24.79 -8.71 14.38
C ILE A 215 25.11 -8.26 15.80
N ALA A 216 24.79 -7.08 16.16
CA ALA A 216 24.85 -6.62 17.55
C ALA A 216 23.48 -6.12 18.00
#